data_f11b453a5787d45b181b15311e4c14cc
#
_entry.id   f11b453a5787d45b181b15311e4c14cc
#
_cell.length_a   1.000
_cell.length_b   1.000
_cell.length_c   1.000
_cell.angle_alpha   90.00
_cell.angle_beta   90.00
_cell.angle_gamma   90.00
#
_symmetry.space_group_name_H-M   'P 1'
#
loop_
_entity.id
_entity.type
_entity.pdbx_description
1 polymer ?
#
loop_
_entity_poly.entity_id
_entity_poly.type
_entity_poly.pdbx_seq_one_letter_code
_entity_poly.pdbx_strand_id
1 'polypeptide(L)'
;MPAPSETIHDVEAPTTLQSLVSLALALGADGVGPLSGAEKRLAAQAQGRVRSALVRSLRERIRGGEDPLGDFYCALRTPEERRPLGQTYTPEPIIDAMLRWADEHGSPARVVDPGAGSGRYLLGAGR
;
A
#
# COMPACT_ATOMS: atom_id res chain seq x y z
N MET A 1 36.30 19.48 0.97
CA MET A 1 35.79 18.24 0.34
C MET A 1 34.32 18.16 0.64
N PRO A 2 33.41 18.33 -0.31
CA PRO A 2 32.00 18.02 -0.08
C PRO A 2 31.86 16.51 0.06
N ALA A 3 31.07 16.08 1.07
CA ALA A 3 30.69 14.69 1.23
C ALA A 3 29.93 14.23 -0.03
N PRO A 4 30.11 12.97 -0.48
CA PRO A 4 29.36 12.44 -1.61
C PRO A 4 27.85 12.56 -1.27
N SER A 5 27.11 13.22 -2.14
CA SER A 5 25.66 13.22 -2.13
C SER A 5 25.21 11.75 -2.21
N GLU A 6 24.68 11.22 -1.11
CA GLU A 6 23.97 9.95 -1.12
C GLU A 6 22.82 10.07 -2.13
N THR A 7 23.05 9.51 -3.27
CA THR A 7 22.04 9.40 -4.32
C THR A 7 20.89 8.56 -3.74
N ILE A 8 19.69 9.15 -3.69
CA ILE A 8 18.43 8.60 -3.14
C ILE A 8 17.95 7.37 -3.97
N HIS A 9 18.84 6.54 -4.50
CA HIS A 9 18.51 5.47 -5.45
C HIS A 9 18.60 4.05 -4.90
N ASP A 10 18.75 3.85 -3.58
CA ASP A 10 18.80 2.51 -2.98
C ASP A 10 17.60 2.21 -2.07
N VAL A 11 16.39 2.48 -2.57
CA VAL A 11 15.16 2.01 -1.95
C VAL A 11 14.83 0.67 -2.59
N GLU A 12 15.34 -0.43 -2.03
CA GLU A 12 15.03 -1.77 -2.51
C GLU A 12 13.54 -2.06 -2.33
N ALA A 13 12.83 -2.13 -3.46
CA ALA A 13 11.44 -2.60 -3.50
C ALA A 13 11.37 -4.06 -2.99
N PRO A 14 10.28 -4.48 -2.35
CA PRO A 14 10.12 -5.87 -1.93
C PRO A 14 10.12 -6.79 -3.16
N THR A 15 10.92 -7.85 -3.12
CA THR A 15 11.06 -8.82 -4.22
C THR A 15 10.29 -10.11 -3.97
N THR A 16 9.73 -10.29 -2.77
CA THR A 16 8.94 -11.45 -2.37
C THR A 16 7.72 -11.01 -1.55
N LEU A 17 6.72 -11.88 -1.43
CA LEU A 17 5.57 -11.62 -0.55
C LEU A 17 5.99 -11.49 0.91
N GLN A 18 6.98 -12.27 1.35
CA GLN A 18 7.50 -12.21 2.72
C GLN A 18 8.18 -10.87 3.00
N SER A 19 8.94 -10.32 2.05
CA SER A 19 9.51 -8.97 2.19
C SER A 19 8.46 -7.87 2.13
N LEU A 20 7.38 -8.05 1.37
CA LEU A 20 6.23 -7.15 1.36
C LEU A 20 5.49 -7.17 2.71
N VAL A 21 5.33 -8.34 3.33
CA VAL A 21 4.76 -8.45 4.69
C VAL A 21 5.63 -7.72 5.70
N SER A 22 6.97 -7.89 5.64
CA SER A 22 7.90 -7.15 6.50
C SER A 22 7.76 -5.65 6.36
N LEU A 23 7.57 -5.16 5.13
CA LEU A 23 7.35 -3.76 4.84
C LEU A 23 6.02 -3.24 5.42
N ALA A 24 4.93 -4.01 5.28
CA ALA A 24 3.64 -3.66 5.85
C ALA A 24 3.70 -3.57 7.39
N LEU A 25 4.37 -4.51 8.04
CA LEU A 25 4.60 -4.48 9.50
C LEU A 25 5.45 -3.27 9.92
N ALA A 26 6.51 -2.95 9.18
CA ALA A 26 7.34 -1.77 9.44
C ALA A 26 6.58 -0.44 9.25
N LEU A 27 5.55 -0.43 8.41
CA LEU A 27 4.63 0.70 8.26
C LEU A 27 3.59 0.78 9.38
N GLY A 28 3.40 -0.27 10.17
CA GLY A 28 2.53 -0.31 11.35
C GLY A 28 1.24 -1.10 11.15
N ALA A 29 1.21 -2.06 10.22
CA ALA A 29 0.00 -2.85 9.95
C ALA A 29 -0.54 -3.59 11.18
N ASP A 30 0.33 -4.05 12.07
CA ASP A 30 -0.02 -4.73 13.33
C ASP A 30 -0.55 -3.80 14.42
N GLY A 31 -0.35 -2.49 14.26
CA GLY A 31 -0.85 -1.45 15.17
C GLY A 31 -2.26 -0.94 14.84
N VAL A 32 -2.83 -1.31 13.69
CA VAL A 32 -4.14 -0.81 13.23
C VAL A 32 -5.29 -1.47 14.00
N GLY A 33 -5.12 -2.74 14.37
CA GLY A 33 -6.13 -3.52 15.10
C GLY A 33 -5.65 -4.95 15.34
N PRO A 34 -6.44 -5.78 16.03
CA PRO A 34 -6.08 -7.15 16.30
C PRO A 34 -6.02 -7.97 15.01
N LEU A 35 -4.89 -8.61 14.77
CA LEU A 35 -4.70 -9.48 13.61
C LEU A 35 -5.52 -10.77 13.75
N SER A 36 -6.19 -11.17 12.69
CA SER A 36 -6.82 -12.48 12.55
C SER A 36 -5.79 -13.62 12.59
N GLY A 37 -6.24 -14.86 12.77
CA GLY A 37 -5.34 -16.02 12.74
C GLY A 37 -4.57 -16.16 11.41
N ALA A 38 -5.20 -15.81 10.28
CA ALA A 38 -4.55 -15.83 8.98
C ALA A 38 -3.46 -14.73 8.87
N GLU A 39 -3.75 -13.52 9.32
CA GLU A 39 -2.81 -12.41 9.33
C GLU A 39 -1.61 -12.66 10.27
N LYS A 40 -1.85 -13.28 11.44
CA LYS A 40 -0.75 -13.70 12.34
C LYS A 40 0.18 -14.71 11.67
N ARG A 41 -0.38 -15.67 10.91
CA ARG A 41 0.44 -16.63 10.14
C ARG A 41 1.25 -15.94 9.05
N LEU A 42 0.68 -14.96 8.35
CA LEU A 42 1.40 -14.15 7.37
C LEU A 42 2.50 -13.31 8.04
N ALA A 43 2.20 -12.64 9.14
CA ALA A 43 3.18 -11.86 9.90
C ALA A 43 4.36 -12.71 10.38
N ALA A 44 4.11 -13.96 10.78
CA ALA A 44 5.17 -14.89 11.17
C ALA A 44 6.09 -15.32 9.99
N GLN A 45 5.65 -15.13 8.75
CA GLN A 45 6.44 -15.41 7.54
C GLN A 45 7.25 -14.19 7.06
N ALA A 46 7.17 -13.06 7.75
CA ALA A 46 7.90 -11.86 7.40
C ALA A 46 9.41 -12.12 7.32
N GLN A 47 10.06 -11.67 6.26
CA GLN A 47 11.49 -11.88 6.03
C GLN A 47 12.16 -10.60 5.52
N GLY A 48 13.40 -10.43 5.93
CA GLY A 48 14.22 -9.30 5.51
C GLY A 48 14.11 -8.11 6.47
N ARG A 49 15.13 -7.27 6.44
CA ARG A 49 15.21 -6.04 7.23
C ARG A 49 14.75 -4.87 6.38
N VAL A 50 13.79 -4.11 6.87
CA VAL A 50 13.28 -2.91 6.19
C VAL A 50 14.09 -1.69 6.61
N ARG A 51 14.59 -0.93 5.63
CA ARG A 51 15.33 0.31 5.88
C ARG A 51 14.39 1.43 6.33
N SER A 52 14.76 2.17 7.36
CA SER A 52 13.96 3.30 7.88
C SER A 52 13.71 4.40 6.84
N ALA A 53 14.64 4.61 5.91
CA ALA A 53 14.49 5.56 4.81
C ALA A 53 13.34 5.16 3.86
N LEU A 54 13.23 3.86 3.54
CA LEU A 54 12.13 3.33 2.74
C LEU A 54 10.79 3.54 3.45
N VAL A 55 10.71 3.19 4.74
CA VAL A 55 9.48 3.38 5.53
C VAL A 55 9.04 4.85 5.54
N ARG A 56 9.97 5.80 5.71
CA ARG A 56 9.65 7.23 5.67
C ARG A 56 9.10 7.65 4.32
N SER A 57 9.80 7.30 3.24
CA SER A 57 9.38 7.64 1.88
C SER A 57 7.99 7.09 1.55
N LEU A 58 7.73 5.83 1.92
CA LEU A 58 6.42 5.22 1.68
C LEU A 58 5.31 5.85 2.53
N ARG A 59 5.59 6.23 3.77
CA ARG A 59 4.63 6.97 4.60
C ARG A 59 4.24 8.31 3.97
N GLU A 60 5.18 9.03 3.37
CA GLU A 60 4.91 10.28 2.67
C GLU A 60 4.01 10.04 1.45
N ARG A 61 4.30 9.02 0.66
CA ARG A 61 3.48 8.62 -0.49
C ARG A 61 2.05 8.23 -0.06
N ILE A 62 1.92 7.43 1.00
CA ILE A 62 0.61 7.03 1.56
C ILE A 62 -0.17 8.24 2.05
N ARG A 63 0.46 9.18 2.75
CA ARG A 63 -0.16 10.44 3.17
C ARG A 63 -0.59 11.30 1.98
N GLY A 64 0.14 11.22 0.88
CA GLY A 64 -0.23 11.84 -0.40
C GLY A 64 -1.37 11.11 -1.13
N GLY A 65 -1.89 10.00 -0.59
CA GLY A 65 -3.00 9.23 -1.15
C GLY A 65 -2.58 8.16 -2.16
N GLU A 66 -1.28 7.86 -2.28
CA GLU A 66 -0.79 6.76 -3.12
C GLU A 66 -0.93 5.41 -2.40
N ASP A 67 -0.96 4.33 -3.17
CA ASP A 67 -1.01 2.94 -2.68
C ASP A 67 0.25 2.14 -3.06
N PRO A 68 1.40 2.44 -2.45
CA PRO A 68 2.64 1.74 -2.80
C PRO A 68 2.61 0.24 -2.44
N LEU A 69 1.89 -0.17 -1.40
CA LEU A 69 1.77 -1.59 -1.05
C LEU A 69 0.98 -2.37 -2.09
N GLY A 70 -0.12 -1.81 -2.60
CA GLY A 70 -0.89 -2.38 -3.69
C GLY A 70 -0.08 -2.46 -4.98
N ASP A 71 0.72 -1.46 -5.28
CA ASP A 71 1.61 -1.45 -6.45
C ASP A 71 2.67 -2.56 -6.35
N PHE A 72 3.33 -2.72 -5.20
CA PHE A 72 4.27 -3.80 -4.98
C PHE A 72 3.61 -5.18 -5.07
N TYR A 73 2.41 -5.34 -4.51
CA TYR A 73 1.67 -6.58 -4.61
C TYR A 73 1.34 -6.92 -6.08
N CYS A 74 0.89 -5.94 -6.86
CA CYS A 74 0.62 -6.10 -8.28
C CYS A 74 1.88 -6.42 -9.10
N ALA A 75 3.04 -5.94 -8.69
CA ALA A 75 4.31 -6.29 -9.31
C ALA A 75 4.77 -7.72 -8.97
N LEU A 76 4.45 -8.21 -7.78
CA LEU A 76 4.81 -9.56 -7.30
C LEU A 76 3.83 -10.65 -7.75
N ARG A 77 2.59 -10.29 -8.10
CA ARG A 77 1.53 -11.21 -8.53
C ARG A 77 0.94 -10.78 -9.86
N THR A 78 0.98 -11.66 -10.84
CA THR A 78 0.43 -11.38 -12.16
C THR A 78 -1.10 -11.25 -12.13
N PRO A 79 -1.73 -10.59 -13.11
CA PRO A 79 -3.19 -10.55 -13.21
C PRO A 79 -3.82 -11.95 -13.26
N GLU A 80 -3.16 -12.92 -13.90
CA GLU A 80 -3.59 -14.31 -14.01
C GLU A 80 -3.64 -15.01 -12.65
N GLU A 81 -2.69 -14.71 -11.78
CA GLU A 81 -2.66 -15.24 -10.39
C GLU A 81 -3.70 -14.57 -9.50
N ARG A 82 -4.05 -13.30 -9.75
CA ARG A 82 -4.96 -12.52 -8.92
C ARG A 82 -6.44 -12.69 -9.28
N ARG A 83 -6.77 -12.86 -10.56
CA ARG A 83 -8.16 -12.99 -11.05
C ARG A 83 -8.96 -14.12 -10.37
N PRO A 84 -8.43 -15.34 -10.20
CA PRO A 84 -9.17 -16.41 -9.53
C PRO A 84 -9.51 -16.10 -8.06
N LEU A 85 -8.77 -15.16 -7.45
CA LEU A 85 -9.00 -14.71 -6.07
C LEU A 85 -9.91 -13.47 -5.99
N GLY A 86 -10.46 -13.02 -7.12
CA GLY A 86 -11.28 -11.80 -7.18
C GLY A 86 -10.49 -10.51 -6.91
N GLN A 87 -9.17 -10.55 -7.00
CA GLN A 87 -8.27 -9.42 -6.70
C GLN A 87 -8.07 -8.56 -7.96
N THR A 88 -8.97 -7.63 -8.18
CA THR A 88 -8.86 -6.63 -9.25
C THR A 88 -8.47 -5.28 -8.66
N TYR A 89 -7.36 -4.74 -9.13
CA TYR A 89 -6.88 -3.41 -8.72
C TYR A 89 -7.31 -2.38 -9.74
N THR A 90 -8.11 -1.41 -9.30
CA THR A 90 -8.61 -0.34 -10.17
C THR A 90 -7.47 0.63 -10.49
N PRO A 91 -7.26 0.99 -11.76
CA PRO A 91 -6.27 1.98 -12.15
C PRO A 91 -6.51 3.34 -11.52
N GLU A 92 -5.43 4.03 -11.12
CA GLU A 92 -5.49 5.33 -10.46
C GLU A 92 -6.31 6.39 -11.20
N PRO A 93 -6.23 6.55 -12.55
CA PRO A 93 -7.06 7.52 -13.26
C PRO A 93 -8.57 7.30 -13.10
N ILE A 94 -9.01 6.05 -12.95
CA ILE A 94 -10.42 5.70 -12.73
C ILE A 94 -10.81 6.08 -11.31
N ILE A 95 -9.98 5.79 -10.32
CA ILE A 95 -10.18 6.19 -8.92
C ILE A 95 -10.32 7.70 -8.81
N ASP A 96 -9.39 8.46 -9.42
CA ASP A 96 -9.40 9.91 -9.42
C ASP A 96 -10.67 10.49 -10.08
N ALA A 97 -11.14 9.88 -11.17
CA ALA A 97 -12.38 10.30 -11.82
C ALA A 97 -13.59 10.06 -10.91
N MET A 98 -13.65 8.93 -10.22
CA MET A 98 -14.73 8.60 -9.31
C MET A 98 -14.73 9.49 -8.07
N LEU A 99 -13.57 9.79 -7.51
CA LEU A 99 -13.44 10.68 -6.35
C LEU A 99 -13.82 12.12 -6.71
N ARG A 100 -13.38 12.63 -7.85
CA ARG A 100 -13.83 13.95 -8.33
C ARG A 100 -15.35 14.03 -8.50
N TRP A 101 -15.93 12.99 -9.11
CA TRP A 101 -17.40 12.93 -9.23
C TRP A 101 -18.08 12.96 -7.86
N ALA A 102 -17.55 12.21 -6.88
CA ALA A 102 -18.10 12.20 -5.53
C ALA A 102 -18.00 13.57 -4.86
N ASP A 103 -16.88 14.27 -4.98
CA ASP A 103 -16.64 15.61 -4.41
C ASP A 103 -17.59 16.66 -5.01
N GLU A 104 -17.88 16.55 -6.30
CA GLU A 104 -18.86 17.43 -6.98
C GLU A 104 -20.30 17.25 -6.45
N HIS A 105 -20.61 16.09 -5.85
CA HIS A 105 -21.95 15.76 -5.34
C HIS A 105 -22.09 15.91 -3.82
N GLY A 106 -21.04 16.31 -3.12
CA GLY A 106 -21.07 16.61 -1.70
C GLY A 106 -19.86 16.08 -0.93
N SER A 107 -19.76 16.47 0.33
CA SER A 107 -18.70 16.00 1.24
C SER A 107 -19.28 14.96 2.20
N PRO A 108 -19.04 13.66 2.00
CA PRO A 108 -19.60 12.63 2.86
C PRO A 108 -18.92 12.66 4.24
N ALA A 109 -19.73 12.50 5.30
CA ALA A 109 -19.21 12.37 6.66
C ALA A 109 -18.58 10.99 6.94
N ARG A 110 -18.84 10.01 6.06
CA ARG A 110 -18.33 8.64 6.16
C ARG A 110 -18.17 8.05 4.77
N VAL A 111 -17.04 7.40 4.55
CA VAL A 111 -16.75 6.62 3.35
C VAL A 111 -16.58 5.15 3.75
N VAL A 112 -17.22 4.24 3.02
CA VAL A 112 -17.12 2.79 3.23
C VAL A 112 -16.82 2.14 1.89
N ASP A 113 -15.77 1.35 1.84
CA ASP A 113 -15.42 0.53 0.69
C ASP A 113 -15.43 -0.96 1.10
N PRO A 114 -16.49 -1.71 0.79
CA PRO A 114 -16.60 -3.11 1.17
C PRO A 114 -15.63 -4.03 0.39
N GLY A 115 -15.07 -3.54 -0.71
CA GLY A 115 -14.08 -4.22 -1.55
C GLY A 115 -12.71 -3.54 -1.52
N ALA A 116 -12.31 -3.01 -0.37
CA ALA A 116 -11.18 -2.08 -0.24
C ALA A 116 -9.85 -2.57 -0.84
N GLY A 117 -9.61 -3.89 -0.90
CA GLY A 117 -8.31 -4.43 -1.34
C GLY A 117 -7.16 -3.86 -0.52
N SER A 118 -6.26 -3.13 -1.16
CA SER A 118 -5.17 -2.39 -0.48
C SER A 118 -5.58 -0.99 0.03
N GLY A 119 -6.82 -0.58 -0.21
CA GLY A 119 -7.35 0.70 0.27
C GLY A 119 -7.18 1.88 -0.69
N ARG A 120 -6.99 1.67 -1.97
CA ARG A 120 -6.76 2.74 -2.97
C ARG A 120 -7.83 3.83 -2.95
N TYR A 121 -9.11 3.46 -2.94
CA TYR A 121 -10.20 4.42 -2.86
C TYR A 121 -10.21 5.19 -1.54
N LEU A 122 -9.97 4.50 -0.42
CA LEU A 122 -9.95 5.12 0.91
C LEU A 122 -8.77 6.08 1.07
N LEU A 123 -7.60 5.74 0.53
CA LEU A 123 -6.43 6.62 0.51
C LEU A 123 -6.70 7.89 -0.30
N GLY A 124 -7.33 7.76 -1.46
CA GLY A 124 -7.72 8.90 -2.28
C GLY A 124 -8.79 9.75 -1.63
N ALA A 125 -9.80 9.15 -0.99
CA ALA A 125 -10.89 9.87 -0.31
C ALA A 125 -10.44 10.61 0.96
N GLY A 126 -9.30 10.27 1.52
CA GLY A 126 -8.73 10.90 2.72
C GLY A 126 -7.79 12.09 2.46
N ARG A 127 -7.65 12.51 1.20
CA ARG A 127 -6.80 13.67 0.80
C ARG A 127 -7.39 15.02 1.17
#